data_4561080f7679c186e82c592cf1e82e5b
#
_entry.id   4561080f7679c186e82c592cf1e82e5b
#
_cell.length_a   1.000
_cell.length_b   1.000
_cell.length_c   1.000
_cell.angle_alpha   90.00
_cell.angle_beta   90.00
_cell.angle_gamma   90.00
#
_symmetry.space_group_name_H-M   'P 1'
#
loop_
_entity.id
_entity.type
_entity.pdbx_description
1 polymer ?
#
loop_
_entity_poly.entity_id
_entity_poly.type
_entity_poly.pdbx_seq_one_letter_code
_entity_poly.pdbx_strand_id
1 'polypeptide(L)'
;LSATQSFLVSYMTQAVNTGDISCTAAEINAQIYGSWDCGVGLVDADTSLNQLMFCFHLLSFLWTLNFVDAIGICVIAGAVCQWYWILPSRGGNKKLLSKFPVLSSVTRVYRFHLGSMAYGSAIVAIVQFLRAIMAYVDAKTKNIQEKNCVVRYLMKVVHCCLWCFEKCIKFITKNAYIYVAMRGYSFCKASRNAFNALLHNMSQFA
;
A
#
# COMPACT_ATOMS: atom_id res chain seq x y z
N LEU A 1 9.35 -9.62 -18.32
CA LEU A 1 7.91 -9.90 -18.13
C LEU A 1 7.65 -9.96 -16.65
N SER A 2 6.81 -9.04 -16.13
CA SER A 2 6.50 -9.00 -14.70
C SER A 2 5.67 -10.23 -14.30
N ALA A 3 5.78 -10.67 -13.07
CA ALA A 3 4.99 -11.79 -12.53
C ALA A 3 3.46 -11.58 -12.72
N THR A 4 3.02 -10.33 -12.82
CA THR A 4 1.64 -9.95 -13.13
C THR A 4 1.23 -10.27 -14.56
N GLN A 5 2.13 -10.16 -15.53
CA GLN A 5 1.86 -10.54 -16.92
C GLN A 5 1.76 -12.05 -17.09
N SER A 6 2.63 -12.82 -16.44
CA SER A 6 2.54 -14.29 -16.47
C SER A 6 1.28 -14.81 -15.79
N PHE A 7 0.81 -14.17 -14.72
CA PHE A 7 -0.45 -14.52 -14.05
C PHE A 7 -1.67 -14.23 -14.93
N LEU A 8 -1.70 -13.05 -15.59
CA LEU A 8 -2.77 -12.68 -16.52
C LEU A 8 -2.84 -13.63 -17.72
N VAL A 9 -1.67 -13.98 -18.29
CA VAL A 9 -1.58 -14.93 -19.40
C VAL A 9 -2.08 -16.31 -18.96
N SER A 10 -1.70 -16.79 -17.79
CA SER A 10 -2.16 -18.08 -17.25
C SER A 10 -3.68 -18.10 -17.03
N TYR A 11 -4.24 -17.01 -16.51
CA TYR A 11 -5.67 -16.87 -16.28
C TYR A 11 -6.47 -16.85 -17.59
N MET A 12 -5.97 -16.11 -18.60
CA MET A 12 -6.57 -16.06 -19.94
C MET A 12 -6.53 -17.42 -20.63
N THR A 13 -5.41 -18.15 -20.52
CA THR A 13 -5.28 -19.49 -21.11
C THR A 13 -6.25 -20.49 -20.47
N GLN A 14 -6.49 -20.37 -19.17
CA GLN A 14 -7.44 -21.23 -18.45
C GLN A 14 -8.89 -20.92 -18.86
N ALA A 15 -9.23 -19.65 -19.04
CA ALA A 15 -10.57 -19.24 -19.48
C ALA A 15 -10.88 -19.71 -20.92
N VAL A 16 -9.88 -19.72 -21.81
CA VAL A 16 -10.01 -20.29 -23.17
C VAL A 16 -10.24 -21.82 -23.16
N ASN A 17 -9.52 -22.52 -22.26
CA ASN A 17 -9.67 -23.98 -22.14
C ASN A 17 -11.01 -24.42 -21.53
N THR A 18 -11.69 -23.53 -20.79
CA THR A 18 -13.04 -23.81 -20.24
C THR A 18 -14.16 -23.51 -21.22
N GLY A 19 -13.86 -23.02 -22.43
CA GLY A 19 -14.86 -22.72 -23.47
C GLY A 19 -15.68 -21.45 -23.22
N ASP A 20 -15.34 -20.68 -22.20
CA ASP A 20 -16.02 -19.43 -21.83
C ASP A 20 -15.65 -18.25 -22.74
N ILE A 21 -14.61 -18.40 -23.58
CA ILE A 21 -14.13 -17.36 -24.50
C ILE A 21 -14.01 -17.97 -25.91
N SER A 22 -14.72 -17.40 -26.87
CA SER A 22 -14.72 -17.83 -28.29
C SER A 22 -13.59 -17.20 -29.12
N CYS A 23 -12.41 -17.00 -28.55
CA CYS A 23 -11.26 -16.42 -29.26
C CYS A 23 -10.24 -17.50 -29.62
N THR A 24 -9.68 -17.46 -30.84
CA THR A 24 -8.59 -18.34 -31.23
C THR A 24 -7.26 -17.94 -30.58
N ALA A 25 -6.35 -18.91 -30.40
CA ALA A 25 -5.03 -18.66 -29.82
C ALA A 25 -4.20 -17.59 -30.59
N ALA A 26 -4.50 -17.41 -31.90
CA ALA A 26 -3.86 -16.38 -32.72
C ALA A 26 -4.36 -14.98 -32.38
N GLU A 27 -5.64 -14.84 -32.05
CA GLU A 27 -6.24 -13.56 -31.64
C GLU A 27 -5.76 -13.13 -30.25
N ILE A 28 -5.57 -14.08 -29.35
CA ILE A 28 -5.01 -13.81 -28.01
C ILE A 28 -3.56 -13.29 -28.09
N ASN A 29 -2.75 -13.88 -28.97
CA ASN A 29 -1.36 -13.42 -29.19
C ASN A 29 -1.29 -12.03 -29.84
N ALA A 30 -2.17 -11.73 -30.79
CA ALA A 30 -2.22 -10.42 -31.43
C ALA A 30 -2.60 -9.31 -30.44
N GLN A 31 -3.38 -9.64 -29.43
CA GLN A 31 -3.85 -8.69 -28.43
C GLN A 31 -2.89 -8.43 -27.27
N ILE A 32 -2.03 -9.36 -26.95
CA ILE A 32 -0.91 -9.11 -26.01
C ILE A 32 0.02 -8.02 -26.55
N TYR A 33 -0.01 -7.80 -27.89
CA TYR A 33 0.91 -6.88 -28.57
C TYR A 33 0.26 -5.64 -29.22
N GLY A 34 -1.05 -5.46 -29.22
CA GLY A 34 -1.49 -4.32 -30.01
C GLY A 34 -2.93 -3.89 -30.12
N SER A 35 -3.90 -4.36 -29.44
CA SER A 35 -5.17 -3.69 -29.12
C SER A 35 -6.08 -4.56 -28.26
N TRP A 36 -6.69 -3.93 -27.29
CA TRP A 36 -7.52 -4.57 -26.28
C TRP A 36 -8.97 -4.83 -26.80
N ASP A 37 -9.14 -5.15 -28.07
CA ASP A 37 -10.45 -5.25 -28.74
C ASP A 37 -10.99 -6.67 -28.91
N CYS A 38 -10.29 -7.68 -28.43
CA CYS A 38 -10.94 -8.95 -28.23
C CYS A 38 -11.91 -8.81 -27.06
N GLY A 39 -13.13 -8.57 -27.35
CA GLY A 39 -14.17 -8.58 -26.37
C GLY A 39 -14.09 -9.90 -25.62
N VAL A 40 -13.47 -9.86 -24.45
CA VAL A 40 -13.70 -10.89 -23.46
C VAL A 40 -15.20 -10.92 -23.30
N GLY A 41 -15.86 -11.92 -23.88
CA GLY A 41 -17.31 -12.09 -23.81
C GLY A 41 -17.88 -12.31 -22.41
N LEU A 42 -17.04 -12.09 -21.39
CA LEU A 42 -17.41 -11.91 -19.99
C LEU A 42 -18.03 -10.55 -19.68
N VAL A 43 -18.24 -9.67 -20.68
CA VAL A 43 -18.46 -8.25 -20.43
C VAL A 43 -19.88 -7.79 -20.77
N ASP A 44 -20.78 -8.64 -21.17
CA ASP A 44 -22.21 -8.29 -21.14
C ASP A 44 -22.84 -8.46 -19.75
N ALA A 45 -22.12 -9.04 -18.79
CA ALA A 45 -22.46 -8.98 -17.39
C ALA A 45 -21.94 -7.66 -16.79
N ASP A 46 -22.79 -6.65 -16.82
CA ASP A 46 -22.71 -5.39 -16.05
C ASP A 46 -21.35 -4.65 -16.06
N THR A 47 -21.26 -3.60 -16.84
CA THR A 47 -20.17 -2.59 -16.79
C THR A 47 -19.86 -2.14 -15.35
N SER A 48 -20.85 -2.16 -14.47
CA SER A 48 -20.74 -1.89 -13.06
C SER A 48 -19.94 -2.95 -12.29
N LEU A 49 -20.11 -4.24 -12.62
CA LEU A 49 -19.34 -5.32 -11.97
C LEU A 49 -17.84 -5.24 -12.32
N ASN A 50 -17.52 -4.97 -13.57
CA ASN A 50 -16.14 -4.82 -14.01
C ASN A 50 -15.45 -3.62 -13.34
N GLN A 51 -16.15 -2.49 -13.19
CA GLN A 51 -15.64 -1.33 -12.46
C GLN A 51 -15.41 -1.64 -10.98
N LEU A 52 -16.32 -2.37 -10.35
CA LEU A 52 -16.19 -2.80 -8.96
C LEU A 52 -14.97 -3.70 -8.77
N MET A 53 -14.79 -4.68 -9.67
CA MET A 53 -13.63 -5.59 -9.64
C MET A 53 -12.32 -4.83 -9.83
N PHE A 54 -12.27 -3.88 -10.75
CA PHE A 54 -11.10 -3.03 -10.94
C PHE A 54 -10.76 -2.21 -9.68
N CYS A 55 -11.76 -1.60 -9.05
CA CYS A 55 -11.58 -0.86 -7.80
C CYS A 55 -11.07 -1.76 -6.67
N PHE A 56 -11.61 -2.98 -6.56
CA PHE A 56 -11.15 -3.96 -5.57
C PHE A 56 -9.71 -4.38 -5.81
N HIS A 57 -9.32 -4.68 -7.04
CA HIS A 57 -7.95 -5.03 -7.39
C HIS A 57 -6.97 -3.87 -7.12
N LEU A 58 -7.35 -2.65 -7.47
CA LEU A 58 -6.54 -1.46 -7.20
C LEU A 58 -6.34 -1.25 -5.69
N LEU A 59 -7.40 -1.37 -4.90
CA LEU A 59 -7.31 -1.25 -3.44
C LEU A 59 -6.42 -2.33 -2.83
N SER A 60 -6.61 -3.59 -3.26
CA SER A 60 -5.80 -4.72 -2.79
C SER A 60 -4.33 -4.56 -3.16
N PHE A 61 -4.03 -4.08 -4.36
CA PHE A 61 -2.67 -3.79 -4.80
C PHE A 61 -2.01 -2.70 -3.95
N LEU A 62 -2.70 -1.57 -3.73
CA LEU A 62 -2.21 -0.49 -2.87
C LEU A 62 -1.99 -0.97 -1.44
N TRP A 63 -2.90 -1.78 -0.91
CA TRP A 63 -2.75 -2.34 0.43
C TRP A 63 -1.54 -3.26 0.54
N THR A 64 -1.34 -4.16 -0.41
CA THR A 64 -0.20 -5.07 -0.43
C THR A 64 1.13 -4.33 -0.48
N LEU A 65 1.26 -3.29 -1.31
CA LEU A 65 2.47 -2.48 -1.38
C LEU A 65 2.78 -1.81 -0.03
N ASN A 66 1.79 -1.13 0.55
CA ASN A 66 1.97 -0.48 1.86
C ASN A 66 2.23 -1.49 3.00
N PHE A 67 1.70 -2.70 2.89
CA PHE A 67 1.92 -3.76 3.88
C PHE A 67 3.37 -4.28 3.84
N VAL A 68 3.93 -4.48 2.66
CA VAL A 68 5.34 -4.87 2.49
C VAL A 68 6.28 -3.78 3.03
N ASP A 69 5.99 -2.51 2.72
CA ASP A 69 6.75 -1.37 3.26
C ASP A 69 6.68 -1.31 4.80
N ALA A 70 5.49 -1.54 5.38
CA ALA A 70 5.28 -1.56 6.83
C ALA A 70 6.12 -2.64 7.52
N ILE A 71 6.14 -3.85 6.96
CA ILE A 71 6.98 -4.95 7.46
C ILE A 71 8.46 -4.55 7.42
N GLY A 72 8.93 -4.00 6.31
CA GLY A 72 10.31 -3.54 6.15
C GLY A 72 10.73 -2.52 7.22
N ILE A 73 9.92 -1.49 7.43
CA ILE A 73 10.17 -0.46 8.47
C ILE A 73 10.21 -1.09 9.87
N CYS A 74 9.26 -1.97 10.19
CA CYS A 74 9.17 -2.61 11.49
C CYS A 74 10.36 -3.55 11.76
N VAL A 75 10.80 -4.30 10.75
CA VAL A 75 11.97 -5.19 10.83
C VAL A 75 13.24 -4.40 11.09
N ILE A 76 13.47 -3.32 10.33
CA ILE A 76 14.65 -2.46 10.51
C ILE A 76 14.62 -1.82 11.89
N ALA A 77 13.50 -1.23 12.30
CA ALA A 77 13.34 -0.61 13.62
C ALA A 77 13.59 -1.63 14.74
N GLY A 78 13.06 -2.84 14.64
CA GLY A 78 13.26 -3.91 15.61
C GLY A 78 14.72 -4.37 15.71
N ALA A 79 15.43 -4.47 14.58
CA ALA A 79 16.85 -4.81 14.55
C ALA A 79 17.73 -3.72 15.21
N VAL A 80 17.46 -2.45 14.88
CA VAL A 80 18.14 -1.30 15.48
C VAL A 80 17.90 -1.22 16.99
N CYS A 81 16.65 -1.43 17.43
CA CYS A 81 16.30 -1.46 18.84
C CYS A 81 17.05 -2.57 19.59
N GLN A 82 17.14 -3.75 19.04
CA GLN A 82 17.91 -4.84 19.63
C GLN A 82 19.39 -4.45 19.81
N TRP A 83 19.97 -3.85 18.76
CA TRP A 83 21.38 -3.40 18.82
C TRP A 83 21.60 -2.30 19.84
N TYR A 84 20.70 -1.32 19.92
CA TYR A 84 20.82 -0.16 20.81
C TYR A 84 20.66 -0.52 22.29
N TRP A 85 19.67 -1.37 22.63
CA TRP A 85 19.33 -1.69 24.01
C TRP A 85 20.15 -2.86 24.59
N ILE A 86 20.99 -3.50 23.81
CA ILE A 86 21.94 -4.48 24.36
C ILE A 86 23.06 -3.73 25.07
N LEU A 87 22.91 -3.63 26.39
CA LEU A 87 23.96 -3.11 27.26
C LEU A 87 25.22 -3.97 27.10
N PRO A 88 26.40 -3.35 26.93
CA PRO A 88 27.66 -4.07 26.99
C PRO A 88 27.74 -4.75 28.35
N SER A 89 27.78 -6.06 28.36
CA SER A 89 28.06 -6.82 29.59
C SER A 89 29.39 -6.34 30.17
N ARG A 90 29.50 -6.28 31.50
CA ARG A 90 30.64 -5.76 32.27
C ARG A 90 32.01 -6.35 31.90
N GLY A 91 32.05 -7.27 30.91
CA GLY A 91 33.24 -7.92 30.35
C GLY A 91 33.54 -7.61 28.89
N GLY A 92 32.95 -6.56 28.31
CA GLY A 92 33.29 -6.10 26.95
C GLY A 92 32.77 -6.95 25.79
N ASN A 93 32.20 -8.12 26.05
CA ASN A 93 31.65 -8.99 25.02
C ASN A 93 30.13 -8.77 24.90
N LYS A 94 29.67 -8.26 23.77
CA LYS A 94 28.23 -8.19 23.40
C LYS A 94 27.64 -9.59 23.12
N LYS A 95 27.81 -10.52 24.07
CA LYS A 95 27.42 -11.93 23.91
C LYS A 95 25.91 -12.17 23.80
N LEU A 96 25.06 -11.18 24.07
CA LEU A 96 23.59 -11.27 24.04
C LEU A 96 22.97 -10.85 22.71
N LEU A 97 23.76 -10.36 21.75
CA LEU A 97 23.25 -10.07 20.44
C LEU A 97 23.04 -11.38 19.67
N SER A 98 21.85 -11.62 19.20
CA SER A 98 21.58 -12.74 18.28
C SER A 98 22.58 -12.67 17.12
N LYS A 99 23.09 -13.84 16.71
CA LYS A 99 24.06 -13.96 15.60
C LYS A 99 23.54 -13.29 14.31
N PHE A 100 22.20 -13.19 14.19
CA PHE A 100 21.50 -12.53 13.09
C PHE A 100 20.36 -11.65 13.62
N PRO A 101 20.62 -10.40 14.01
CA PRO A 101 19.62 -9.52 14.64
C PRO A 101 18.45 -9.20 13.70
N VAL A 102 18.70 -9.09 12.39
CA VAL A 102 17.66 -8.87 11.39
C VAL A 102 16.71 -10.07 11.32
N LEU A 103 17.21 -11.29 11.26
CA LEU A 103 16.39 -12.50 11.18
C LEU A 103 15.54 -12.67 12.45
N SER A 104 16.11 -12.36 13.62
CA SER A 104 15.38 -12.36 14.89
C SER A 104 14.25 -11.32 14.89
N SER A 105 14.50 -10.12 14.32
CA SER A 105 13.48 -9.09 14.15
C SER A 105 12.38 -9.52 13.19
N VAL A 106 12.72 -10.12 12.04
CA VAL A 106 11.77 -10.69 11.08
C VAL A 106 10.83 -11.67 11.76
N THR A 107 11.38 -12.67 12.48
CA THR A 107 10.57 -13.68 13.18
C THR A 107 9.62 -13.05 14.20
N ARG A 108 10.07 -12.02 14.93
CA ARG A 108 9.24 -11.29 15.90
C ARG A 108 8.10 -10.55 15.23
N VAL A 109 8.36 -9.83 14.13
CA VAL A 109 7.35 -9.07 13.37
C VAL A 109 6.29 -10.01 12.83
N TYR A 110 6.70 -11.12 12.19
CA TYR A 110 5.76 -12.09 11.62
C TYR A 110 4.91 -12.79 12.69
N ARG A 111 5.47 -13.06 13.86
CA ARG A 111 4.76 -13.79 14.92
C ARG A 111 3.81 -12.90 15.75
N PHE A 112 4.18 -11.65 16.03
CA PHE A 112 3.49 -10.82 17.02
C PHE A 112 2.90 -9.51 16.48
N HIS A 113 3.39 -8.99 15.36
CA HIS A 113 3.06 -7.62 14.93
C HIS A 113 2.40 -7.54 13.55
N LEU A 114 2.15 -8.67 12.88
CA LEU A 114 1.59 -8.70 11.53
C LEU A 114 0.25 -7.97 11.43
N GLY A 115 -0.64 -8.19 12.42
CA GLY A 115 -1.96 -7.53 12.46
C GLY A 115 -1.88 -6.01 12.58
N SER A 116 -0.94 -5.49 13.37
CA SER A 116 -0.72 -4.04 13.50
C SER A 116 -0.19 -3.42 12.20
N MET A 117 0.68 -4.16 11.47
CA MET A 117 1.17 -3.73 10.16
C MET A 117 0.05 -3.74 9.11
N ALA A 118 -0.76 -4.79 9.08
CA ALA A 118 -1.89 -4.93 8.17
C ALA A 118 -2.93 -3.80 8.37
N TYR A 119 -3.25 -3.48 9.62
CA TYR A 119 -4.19 -2.41 9.95
C TYR A 119 -3.66 -1.03 9.55
N GLY A 120 -2.42 -0.70 9.90
CA GLY A 120 -1.82 0.59 9.54
C GLY A 120 -1.65 0.77 8.03
N SER A 121 -1.27 -0.29 7.30
CA SER A 121 -1.16 -0.26 5.84
C SER A 121 -2.52 -0.11 5.14
N ALA A 122 -3.59 -0.69 5.72
CA ALA A 122 -4.95 -0.52 5.20
C ALA A 122 -5.40 0.96 5.26
N ILE A 123 -5.14 1.66 6.35
CA ILE A 123 -5.46 3.09 6.48
C ILE A 123 -4.77 3.91 5.38
N VAL A 124 -3.47 3.67 5.16
CA VAL A 124 -2.72 4.37 4.11
C VAL A 124 -3.25 4.02 2.72
N ALA A 125 -3.56 2.74 2.46
CA ALA A 125 -4.11 2.28 1.18
C ALA A 125 -5.47 2.92 0.86
N ILE A 126 -6.36 3.04 1.86
CA ILE A 126 -7.67 3.71 1.68
C ILE A 126 -7.47 5.18 1.28
N VAL A 127 -6.57 5.91 1.93
CA VAL A 127 -6.31 7.32 1.58
C VAL A 127 -5.73 7.45 0.17
N GLN A 128 -4.82 6.56 -0.22
CA GLN A 128 -4.28 6.52 -1.58
C GLN A 128 -5.36 6.16 -2.61
N PHE A 129 -6.25 5.23 -2.28
CA PHE A 129 -7.36 4.85 -3.13
C PHE A 129 -8.34 6.00 -3.35
N LEU A 130 -8.72 6.73 -2.29
CA LEU A 130 -9.54 7.95 -2.40
C LEU A 130 -8.90 8.98 -3.32
N ARG A 131 -7.58 9.15 -3.22
CA ARG A 131 -6.85 10.06 -4.13
C ARG A 131 -6.87 9.58 -5.58
N ALA A 132 -6.75 8.27 -5.83
CA ALA A 132 -6.86 7.70 -7.16
C ALA A 132 -8.26 7.91 -7.76
N ILE A 133 -9.32 7.71 -6.97
CA ILE A 133 -10.71 8.00 -7.37
C ILE A 133 -10.86 9.49 -7.74
N MET A 134 -10.35 10.39 -6.90
CA MET A 134 -10.43 11.83 -7.18
C MET A 134 -9.70 12.22 -8.46
N ALA A 135 -8.53 11.61 -8.74
CA ALA A 135 -7.82 11.82 -10.00
C ALA A 135 -8.63 11.32 -11.21
N TYR A 136 -9.34 10.20 -11.06
CA TYR A 136 -10.24 9.69 -12.09
C TYR A 136 -11.43 10.63 -12.33
N VAL A 137 -12.07 11.13 -11.27
CA VAL A 137 -13.16 12.10 -11.34
C VAL A 137 -12.69 13.38 -12.00
N ASP A 138 -11.51 13.89 -11.64
CA ASP A 138 -10.91 15.07 -12.25
C ASP A 138 -10.74 14.90 -13.77
N ALA A 139 -10.21 13.75 -14.19
CA ALA A 139 -10.03 13.44 -15.61
C ALA A 139 -11.35 13.39 -16.38
N LYS A 140 -12.42 12.85 -15.78
CA LYS A 140 -13.77 12.76 -16.38
C LYS A 140 -14.48 14.12 -16.42
N THR A 141 -14.18 15.00 -15.49
CA THR A 141 -14.90 16.30 -15.31
C THR A 141 -14.20 17.47 -16.01
N LYS A 142 -13.12 17.23 -16.76
CA LYS A 142 -12.34 18.28 -17.45
C LYS A 142 -13.21 19.19 -18.30
N ASN A 143 -14.13 18.65 -19.09
CA ASN A 143 -15.04 19.42 -19.96
C ASN A 143 -15.97 20.39 -19.17
N ILE A 144 -16.33 20.00 -17.93
CA ILE A 144 -17.15 20.84 -17.04
C ILE A 144 -16.29 21.92 -16.40
N GLN A 145 -15.06 21.58 -16.03
CA GLN A 145 -14.10 22.49 -15.41
C GLN A 145 -13.65 23.61 -16.37
N GLU A 146 -13.58 23.32 -17.66
CA GLU A 146 -13.28 24.35 -18.66
C GLU A 146 -14.38 25.42 -18.77
N LYS A 147 -15.64 25.03 -18.52
CA LYS A 147 -16.80 25.94 -18.56
C LYS A 147 -17.01 26.73 -17.27
N ASN A 148 -16.56 26.17 -16.12
CA ASN A 148 -16.81 26.74 -14.80
C ASN A 148 -15.52 26.90 -13.97
N CYS A 149 -15.10 28.15 -13.80
CA CYS A 149 -13.90 28.52 -13.04
C CYS A 149 -13.97 28.07 -11.57
N VAL A 150 -15.14 28.11 -10.95
CA VAL A 150 -15.39 27.71 -9.55
C VAL A 150 -15.12 26.22 -9.35
N VAL A 151 -15.65 25.38 -10.25
CA VAL A 151 -15.45 23.92 -10.18
C VAL A 151 -13.97 23.56 -10.30
N ARG A 152 -13.26 24.21 -11.22
CA ARG A 152 -11.80 24.02 -11.40
C ARG A 152 -11.01 24.40 -10.15
N TYR A 153 -11.34 25.52 -9.50
CA TYR A 153 -10.68 25.95 -8.27
C TYR A 153 -10.95 24.97 -7.12
N LEU A 154 -12.21 24.55 -6.95
CA LEU A 154 -12.61 23.59 -5.92
C LEU A 154 -11.87 22.25 -6.06
N MET A 155 -11.76 21.72 -7.28
CA MET A 155 -11.03 20.49 -7.56
C MET A 155 -9.55 20.60 -7.20
N LYS A 156 -8.90 21.72 -7.50
CA LYS A 156 -7.51 21.96 -7.09
C LYS A 156 -7.33 21.99 -5.58
N VAL A 157 -8.24 22.64 -4.87
CA VAL A 157 -8.20 22.67 -3.39
C VAL A 157 -8.37 21.27 -2.82
N VAL A 158 -9.32 20.48 -3.30
CA VAL A 158 -9.54 19.09 -2.85
C VAL A 158 -8.32 18.23 -3.10
N HIS A 159 -7.70 18.33 -4.29
CA HIS A 159 -6.46 17.60 -4.59
C HIS A 159 -5.32 17.99 -3.65
N CYS A 160 -5.15 19.28 -3.37
CA CYS A 160 -4.13 19.75 -2.43
C CYS A 160 -4.37 19.23 -1.01
N CYS A 161 -5.61 19.29 -0.52
CA CYS A 161 -5.98 18.78 0.79
C CYS A 161 -5.74 17.27 0.92
N LEU A 162 -6.16 16.48 -0.07
CA LEU A 162 -5.94 15.04 -0.08
C LEU A 162 -4.46 14.68 -0.14
N TRP A 163 -3.66 15.42 -0.91
CA TRP A 163 -2.21 15.23 -0.96
C TRP A 163 -1.54 15.52 0.39
N CYS A 164 -1.88 16.64 1.03
CA CYS A 164 -1.39 16.97 2.37
C CYS A 164 -1.80 15.91 3.39
N PHE A 165 -3.06 15.48 3.36
CA PHE A 165 -3.59 14.46 4.26
C PHE A 165 -2.86 13.11 4.10
N GLU A 166 -2.64 12.67 2.86
CA GLU A 166 -1.86 11.46 2.57
C GLU A 166 -0.45 11.54 3.16
N LYS A 167 0.23 12.67 2.99
CA LYS A 167 1.58 12.88 3.54
C LYS A 167 1.59 12.83 5.07
N CYS A 168 0.62 13.48 5.72
CA CYS A 168 0.48 13.43 7.17
C CYS A 168 0.22 12.02 7.68
N ILE A 169 -0.70 11.29 7.08
CA ILE A 169 -1.02 9.91 7.47
C ILE A 169 0.18 9.00 7.29
N LYS A 170 0.88 9.06 6.15
CA LYS A 170 2.10 8.28 5.92
C LYS A 170 3.18 8.58 6.97
N PHE A 171 3.37 9.84 7.32
CA PHE A 171 4.36 10.23 8.32
C PHE A 171 4.02 9.68 9.72
N ILE A 172 2.77 9.84 10.17
CA ILE A 172 2.32 9.32 11.45
C ILE A 172 2.43 7.79 11.49
N THR A 173 2.01 7.11 10.42
CA THR A 173 2.00 5.66 10.33
C THR A 173 3.42 5.09 10.37
N LYS A 174 4.39 5.68 9.67
CA LYS A 174 5.80 5.27 9.73
C LYS A 174 6.36 5.34 11.15
N ASN A 175 6.10 6.45 11.84
CA ASN A 175 6.54 6.62 13.23
C ASN A 175 5.81 5.64 14.18
N ALA A 176 4.52 5.36 13.94
CA ALA A 176 3.77 4.36 14.69
C ALA A 176 4.39 2.96 14.56
N TYR A 177 4.84 2.54 13.36
CA TYR A 177 5.51 1.25 13.17
C TYR A 177 6.80 1.13 13.99
N ILE A 178 7.55 2.22 14.12
CA ILE A 178 8.74 2.26 14.98
C ILE A 178 8.33 2.04 16.45
N TYR A 179 7.26 2.69 16.92
CA TYR A 179 6.74 2.48 18.28
C TYR A 179 6.20 1.06 18.51
N VAL A 180 5.56 0.44 17.51
CA VAL A 180 5.15 -0.97 17.56
C VAL A 180 6.38 -1.87 17.73
N ALA A 181 7.44 -1.65 16.95
CA ALA A 181 8.68 -2.42 17.02
C ALA A 181 9.40 -2.27 18.37
N MET A 182 9.40 -1.06 18.94
CA MET A 182 10.10 -0.73 20.19
C MET A 182 9.35 -1.23 21.43
N ARG A 183 8.05 -1.02 21.49
CA ARG A 183 7.24 -1.18 22.70
C ARG A 183 6.22 -2.32 22.62
N GLY A 184 6.00 -2.89 21.44
CA GLY A 184 5.01 -3.96 21.26
C GLY A 184 3.55 -3.50 21.39
N TYR A 185 3.26 -2.19 21.28
CA TYR A 185 1.92 -1.67 21.41
C TYR A 185 1.07 -2.00 20.19
N SER A 186 -0.27 -2.04 20.38
CA SER A 186 -1.21 -2.06 19.25
C SER A 186 -1.06 -0.78 18.40
N PHE A 187 -1.39 -0.85 17.12
CA PHE A 187 -1.21 0.26 16.18
C PHE A 187 -1.84 1.58 16.65
N CYS A 188 -3.09 1.57 17.13
CA CYS A 188 -3.76 2.79 17.60
C CYS A 188 -3.07 3.45 18.79
N LYS A 189 -2.56 2.65 19.75
CA LYS A 189 -1.81 3.16 20.90
C LYS A 189 -0.44 3.67 20.47
N ALA A 190 0.22 2.97 19.55
CA ALA A 190 1.50 3.36 18.99
C ALA A 190 1.41 4.67 18.21
N SER A 191 0.39 4.84 17.36
CA SER A 191 0.19 6.06 16.56
C SER A 191 -0.11 7.28 17.45
N ARG A 192 -0.92 7.12 18.51
CA ARG A 192 -1.17 8.20 19.47
C ARG A 192 0.11 8.63 20.20
N ASN A 193 0.91 7.67 20.66
CA ASN A 193 2.17 7.96 21.33
C ASN A 193 3.19 8.59 20.38
N ALA A 194 3.26 8.12 19.15
CA ALA A 194 4.11 8.70 18.12
C ALA A 194 3.72 10.16 17.83
N PHE A 195 2.43 10.42 17.67
CA PHE A 195 1.90 11.77 17.45
C PHE A 195 2.21 12.71 18.62
N ASN A 196 1.98 12.28 19.87
CA ASN A 196 2.30 13.06 21.04
C ASN A 196 3.80 13.37 21.16
N ALA A 197 4.66 12.38 20.90
CA ALA A 197 6.10 12.59 20.92
C ALA A 197 6.56 13.59 19.84
N LEU A 198 5.93 13.57 18.66
CA LEU A 198 6.20 14.55 17.61
C LEU A 198 5.76 15.95 18.02
N LEU A 199 4.57 16.11 18.60
CA LEU A 199 4.09 17.39 19.08
C LEU A 199 4.99 17.99 20.16
N HIS A 200 5.44 17.18 21.12
CA HIS A 200 6.33 17.64 22.20
C HIS A 200 7.71 18.06 21.69
N ASN A 201 8.19 17.44 20.61
CA ASN A 201 9.53 17.71 20.08
C ASN A 201 9.52 18.55 18.79
N MET A 202 8.37 19.14 18.42
CA MET A 202 8.24 19.96 17.19
C MET A 202 9.27 21.10 17.13
N SER A 203 9.61 21.70 18.28
CA SER A 203 10.63 22.75 18.36
C SER A 203 12.07 22.27 18.06
N GLN A 204 12.32 20.97 18.13
CA GLN A 204 13.63 20.38 17.81
C GLN A 204 13.75 19.95 16.34
N PHE A 205 12.63 19.88 15.60
CA PHE A 205 12.59 19.48 14.19
C PHE A 205 12.41 20.67 13.23
N ALA A 206 12.14 21.87 13.76
CA ALA A 206 12.08 23.12 13.01
C ALA A 206 13.48 23.77 12.95
#